data_0eaf274c265cbc80c2f9884a8a6ec6fd
#
_entry.id   0eaf274c265cbc80c2f9884a8a6ec6fd
#
_cell.length_a   1.000
_cell.length_b   1.000
_cell.length_c   1.000
_cell.angle_alpha   90.00
_cell.angle_beta   90.00
_cell.angle_gamma   90.00
#
_symmetry.space_group_name_H-M   'P 1'
#
loop_
_entity.id
_entity.type
_entity.pdbx_description
1 polymer ?
#
loop_
_entity_poly.entity_id
_entity_poly.type
_entity_poly.pdbx_seq_one_letter_code
_entity_poly.pdbx_strand_id
1 'polypeptide(L)'
;SLSCNPKRKEAKIEKNKSLFEKGRVLATIKGKKIKEASGLVSSSINRGMFWTHNDSGADAELFLIDKEGNIHLKVILLGAKSVDWEDIAIHGSNLFVADIGDNNAKRTDITIYKIIEPRWDSMKTQLILNSFEQMSLQYAEGARDAESLLFDHHSKELIIVTKREKNCHIYSFP
;
A
#
# COMPACT_ATOMS: atom_id res chain seq x y z
N SER A 1 -25.64 -67.41 -19.94
CA SER A 1 -24.64 -66.39 -19.77
C SER A 1 -25.28 -64.99 -19.95
N LEU A 2 -25.55 -64.33 -18.84
CA LEU A 2 -26.06 -62.97 -18.81
C LEU A 2 -24.92 -62.04 -18.44
N SER A 3 -24.45 -61.22 -19.42
CA SER A 3 -23.51 -60.17 -19.20
C SER A 3 -24.27 -58.92 -18.80
N CYS A 4 -24.17 -58.50 -17.55
CA CYS A 4 -24.72 -57.26 -17.07
C CYS A 4 -23.56 -56.24 -16.95
N ASN A 5 -23.56 -55.26 -17.84
CA ASN A 5 -22.55 -54.21 -17.86
C ASN A 5 -23.15 -52.93 -17.22
N PRO A 6 -22.79 -52.56 -16.00
CA PRO A 6 -23.31 -51.33 -15.43
C PRO A 6 -22.55 -50.13 -16.01
N LYS A 7 -23.24 -49.36 -16.85
CA LYS A 7 -22.77 -48.05 -17.26
C LYS A 7 -22.52 -47.20 -16.01
N ARG A 8 -21.22 -46.96 -15.69
CA ARG A 8 -20.82 -45.94 -14.75
C ARG A 8 -21.31 -44.58 -15.27
N LYS A 9 -22.29 -44.01 -14.60
CA LYS A 9 -22.62 -42.60 -14.81
C LYS A 9 -21.40 -41.77 -14.32
N GLU A 10 -20.70 -41.15 -15.24
CA GLU A 10 -19.72 -40.14 -14.90
C GLU A 10 -20.46 -39.01 -14.17
N ALA A 11 -20.10 -38.80 -12.90
CA ALA A 11 -20.58 -37.67 -12.15
C ALA A 11 -20.03 -36.42 -12.85
N LYS A 12 -20.91 -35.58 -13.40
CA LYS A 12 -20.56 -34.23 -13.86
C LYS A 12 -19.97 -33.51 -12.66
N ILE A 13 -18.67 -33.24 -12.71
CA ILE A 13 -18.01 -32.30 -11.79
C ILE A 13 -18.69 -30.95 -12.03
N GLU A 14 -19.54 -30.54 -11.09
CA GLU A 14 -20.05 -29.18 -11.06
C GLU A 14 -18.83 -28.25 -11.05
N LYS A 15 -18.71 -27.40 -12.09
CA LYS A 15 -17.69 -26.34 -12.11
C LYS A 15 -17.88 -25.55 -10.83
N ASN A 16 -16.89 -25.60 -9.94
CA ASN A 16 -16.88 -24.83 -8.70
C ASN A 16 -17.27 -23.39 -9.04
N LYS A 17 -18.43 -22.98 -8.54
CA LYS A 17 -18.88 -21.59 -8.62
C LYS A 17 -17.82 -20.78 -7.89
N SER A 18 -17.18 -19.82 -8.58
CA SER A 18 -16.20 -18.94 -7.94
C SER A 18 -16.80 -18.36 -6.68
N LEU A 19 -16.10 -18.48 -5.55
CA LEU A 19 -16.50 -17.87 -4.28
C LEU A 19 -16.38 -16.33 -4.31
N PHE A 20 -15.76 -15.80 -5.36
CA PHE A 20 -15.50 -14.38 -5.51
C PHE A 20 -16.29 -13.82 -6.70
N GLU A 21 -16.92 -12.70 -6.49
CA GLU A 21 -17.51 -11.91 -7.57
C GLU A 21 -16.43 -11.25 -8.43
N LYS A 22 -16.78 -10.90 -9.66
CA LYS A 22 -15.90 -10.09 -10.50
C LYS A 22 -15.72 -8.70 -9.89
N GLY A 23 -14.48 -8.21 -9.86
CA GLY A 23 -14.19 -6.84 -9.47
C GLY A 23 -14.98 -5.84 -10.32
N ARG A 24 -15.39 -4.74 -9.70
CA ARG A 24 -16.08 -3.63 -10.37
C ARG A 24 -15.31 -2.34 -10.11
N VAL A 25 -15.24 -1.48 -11.11
CA VAL A 25 -14.72 -0.13 -10.95
C VAL A 25 -15.70 0.66 -10.09
N LEU A 26 -15.25 1.14 -8.93
CA LEU A 26 -16.07 2.00 -8.05
C LEU A 26 -16.04 3.45 -8.55
N ALA A 27 -14.85 3.95 -8.87
CA ALA A 27 -14.62 5.29 -9.36
C ALA A 27 -13.29 5.39 -10.12
N THR A 28 -13.09 6.50 -10.78
CA THR A 28 -11.79 6.92 -11.32
C THR A 28 -11.32 8.15 -10.54
N ILE A 29 -10.06 8.16 -10.09
CA ILE A 29 -9.50 9.32 -9.38
C ILE A 29 -9.51 10.53 -10.31
N LYS A 30 -10.10 11.62 -9.83
CA LYS A 30 -10.29 12.84 -10.62
C LYS A 30 -9.08 13.77 -10.49
N GLY A 31 -8.66 14.33 -11.62
CA GLY A 31 -7.56 15.29 -11.67
C GLY A 31 -6.23 14.67 -12.10
N LYS A 32 -5.21 15.52 -12.26
CA LYS A 32 -3.90 15.14 -12.82
C LYS A 32 -2.79 15.02 -11.76
N LYS A 33 -3.13 15.15 -10.48
CA LYS A 33 -2.13 15.15 -9.39
C LYS A 33 -1.66 13.75 -9.03
N ILE A 34 -2.55 12.75 -9.13
CA ILE A 34 -2.23 11.35 -8.91
C ILE A 34 -2.15 10.70 -10.28
N LYS A 35 -0.96 10.33 -10.71
CA LYS A 35 -0.68 9.74 -12.03
C LYS A 35 -0.35 8.27 -11.91
N GLU A 36 0.40 7.91 -10.90
CA GLU A 36 0.90 6.56 -10.62
C GLU A 36 0.60 6.27 -9.15
N ALA A 37 -0.70 6.06 -8.86
CA ALA A 37 -1.12 5.78 -7.49
C ALA A 37 -0.45 4.50 -7.00
N SER A 38 0.29 4.62 -5.91
CA SER A 38 0.89 3.51 -5.19
C SER A 38 0.48 3.59 -3.72
N GLY A 39 0.35 2.46 -3.06
CA GLY A 39 -0.15 2.38 -1.70
C GLY A 39 -1.57 2.92 -1.52
N LEU A 40 -2.36 2.27 -0.70
CA LEU A 40 -3.71 2.72 -0.35
C LEU A 40 -4.08 2.22 1.03
N VAL A 41 -4.45 3.13 1.93
CA VAL A 41 -4.91 2.77 3.28
C VAL A 41 -6.15 3.56 3.67
N SER A 42 -7.08 2.92 4.38
CA SER A 42 -8.24 3.61 4.92
C SER A 42 -7.82 4.59 6.01
N SER A 43 -8.33 5.83 5.96
CA SER A 43 -8.16 6.80 7.03
C SER A 43 -8.80 6.30 8.34
N SER A 44 -8.13 6.47 9.46
CA SER A 44 -8.65 6.12 10.78
C SER A 44 -9.57 7.20 11.36
N ILE A 45 -9.35 8.46 10.99
CA ILE A 45 -10.06 9.61 11.55
C ILE A 45 -10.93 10.38 10.55
N ASN A 46 -10.67 10.24 9.24
CA ASN A 46 -11.47 10.86 8.18
C ASN A 46 -12.37 9.78 7.57
N ARG A 47 -13.54 9.63 8.15
CA ARG A 47 -14.45 8.51 7.86
C ARG A 47 -14.81 8.41 6.36
N GLY A 48 -14.66 7.21 5.79
CA GLY A 48 -14.99 6.93 4.39
C GLY A 48 -13.97 7.45 3.38
N MET A 49 -12.79 7.87 3.86
CA MET A 49 -11.70 8.36 3.03
C MET A 49 -10.47 7.45 3.10
N PHE A 50 -9.57 7.64 2.16
CA PHE A 50 -8.37 6.85 1.98
C PHE A 50 -7.17 7.76 1.75
N TRP A 51 -6.01 7.33 2.25
CA TRP A 51 -4.72 7.91 1.94
C TRP A 51 -4.05 7.13 0.81
N THR A 52 -3.46 7.87 -0.12
CA THR A 52 -2.62 7.33 -1.20
C THR A 52 -1.51 8.31 -1.54
N HIS A 53 -0.58 7.89 -2.35
CA HIS A 53 0.53 8.72 -2.86
C HIS A 53 0.85 8.32 -4.30
N ASN A 54 1.71 9.09 -4.96
CA ASN A 54 2.32 8.66 -6.21
C ASN A 54 3.54 7.75 -5.92
N ASP A 55 3.91 6.98 -6.92
CA ASP A 55 5.12 6.19 -7.01
C ASP A 55 6.37 7.07 -7.18
N SER A 56 7.48 6.47 -7.56
CA SER A 56 8.81 7.07 -7.70
C SER A 56 8.85 8.36 -8.53
N GLY A 57 9.81 9.23 -8.20
CA GLY A 57 10.08 10.47 -8.95
C GLY A 57 9.03 11.57 -8.77
N ALA A 58 8.06 11.40 -7.89
CA ALA A 58 7.10 12.41 -7.50
C ALA A 58 7.58 13.23 -6.28
N ASP A 59 6.90 14.33 -5.99
CA ASP A 59 7.12 15.06 -4.74
C ASP A 59 6.65 14.23 -3.53
N ALA A 60 7.21 14.51 -2.35
CA ALA A 60 6.83 13.87 -1.09
C ALA A 60 5.43 14.34 -0.64
N GLU A 61 4.40 13.82 -1.29
CA GLU A 61 3.01 14.23 -1.14
C GLU A 61 2.07 13.05 -0.87
N LEU A 62 1.15 13.24 0.08
CA LEU A 62 0.03 12.34 0.31
C LEU A 62 -1.27 12.98 -0.17
N PHE A 63 -2.22 12.15 -0.55
CA PHE A 63 -3.54 12.58 -0.99
C PHE A 63 -4.63 11.85 -0.19
N LEU A 64 -5.54 12.63 0.37
CA LEU A 64 -6.77 12.11 0.97
C LEU A 64 -7.85 12.10 -0.11
N ILE A 65 -8.37 10.93 -0.42
CA ILE A 65 -9.37 10.71 -1.46
C ILE A 65 -10.62 10.05 -0.88
N ASP A 66 -11.76 10.24 -1.53
CA ASP A 66 -12.99 9.49 -1.23
C ASP A 66 -13.19 8.31 -2.20
N LYS A 67 -14.21 7.50 -1.94
CA LYS A 67 -14.59 6.37 -2.80
C LYS A 67 -15.18 6.76 -4.15
N GLU A 68 -15.52 8.04 -4.34
CA GLU A 68 -15.95 8.62 -5.60
C GLU A 68 -14.79 9.16 -6.46
N GLY A 69 -13.55 9.05 -5.95
CA GLY A 69 -12.31 9.45 -6.62
C GLY A 69 -12.03 10.95 -6.54
N ASN A 70 -12.66 11.69 -5.63
CA ASN A 70 -12.35 13.09 -5.40
C ASN A 70 -11.14 13.21 -4.48
N ILE A 71 -10.24 14.15 -4.79
CA ILE A 71 -9.11 14.52 -3.93
C ILE A 71 -9.57 15.65 -3.01
N HIS A 72 -9.55 15.43 -1.71
CA HIS A 72 -10.00 16.39 -0.70
C HIS A 72 -8.86 17.17 -0.08
N LEU A 73 -7.73 16.50 0.18
CA LEU A 73 -6.57 17.13 0.81
C LEU A 73 -5.29 16.64 0.15
N LYS A 74 -4.37 17.55 -0.12
CA LYS A 74 -2.98 17.26 -0.42
C LYS A 74 -2.14 17.59 0.80
N VAL A 75 -1.30 16.68 1.23
CA VAL A 75 -0.36 16.86 2.35
C VAL A 75 1.05 16.79 1.80
N ILE A 76 1.83 17.86 2.02
CA ILE A 76 3.23 17.96 1.61
C ILE A 76 4.09 17.69 2.83
N LEU A 77 5.01 16.73 2.76
CA LEU A 77 6.03 16.48 3.76
C LEU A 77 7.25 17.34 3.46
N LEU A 78 7.31 18.52 4.07
CA LEU A 78 8.36 19.49 3.78
C LEU A 78 9.73 18.96 4.23
N GLY A 79 10.64 18.79 3.27
CA GLY A 79 11.99 18.27 3.52
C GLY A 79 12.12 16.74 3.45
N ALA A 80 11.02 16.01 3.34
CA ALA A 80 11.08 14.58 3.00
C ALA A 80 11.55 14.37 1.56
N LYS A 81 12.17 13.22 1.32
CA LYS A 81 12.53 12.77 -0.03
C LYS A 81 11.52 11.71 -0.48
N SER A 82 11.17 11.72 -1.74
CA SER A 82 10.44 10.64 -2.41
C SER A 82 11.37 10.05 -3.45
N VAL A 83 12.16 9.06 -3.02
CA VAL A 83 13.08 8.37 -3.93
C VAL A 83 12.31 7.30 -4.69
N ASP A 84 11.63 6.43 -3.95
CA ASP A 84 10.83 5.34 -4.51
C ASP A 84 9.77 4.91 -3.47
N TRP A 85 8.69 5.71 -3.38
CA TRP A 85 7.60 5.46 -2.43
C TRP A 85 6.69 4.36 -2.95
N GLU A 86 6.59 3.26 -2.20
CA GLU A 86 5.90 2.06 -2.66
C GLU A 86 4.57 1.80 -1.94
N ASP A 87 4.52 2.02 -0.65
CA ASP A 87 3.33 1.65 0.13
C ASP A 87 3.10 2.55 1.34
N ILE A 88 1.91 2.45 1.91
CA ILE A 88 1.48 3.20 3.09
C ILE A 88 0.70 2.30 4.04
N ALA A 89 1.06 2.32 5.31
CA ALA A 89 0.36 1.63 6.38
C ALA A 89 -0.18 2.60 7.43
N ILE A 90 -1.09 2.14 8.26
CA ILE A 90 -1.67 2.92 9.36
C ILE A 90 -1.77 2.09 10.64
N HIS A 91 -1.44 2.71 11.78
CA HIS A 91 -1.72 2.17 13.09
C HIS A 91 -2.13 3.28 14.05
N GLY A 92 -3.33 3.14 14.63
CA GLY A 92 -3.91 4.19 15.46
C GLY A 92 -4.03 5.50 14.69
N SER A 93 -3.37 6.54 15.16
CA SER A 93 -3.28 7.85 14.50
C SER A 93 -2.01 8.05 13.69
N ASN A 94 -1.20 7.03 13.47
CA ASN A 94 0.06 7.15 12.74
C ASN A 94 -0.06 6.55 11.34
N LEU A 95 0.31 7.34 10.34
CA LEU A 95 0.57 6.89 8.98
C LEU A 95 2.06 6.59 8.82
N PHE A 96 2.39 5.51 8.14
CA PHE A 96 3.74 5.10 7.79
C PHE A 96 3.85 5.06 6.28
N VAL A 97 4.71 5.89 5.71
CA VAL A 97 4.96 5.96 4.26
C VAL A 97 6.30 5.31 3.98
N ALA A 98 6.32 4.34 3.08
CA ALA A 98 7.47 3.52 2.80
C ALA A 98 8.22 3.97 1.53
N ASP A 99 9.36 4.60 1.70
CA ASP A 99 10.35 4.87 0.66
C ASP A 99 11.34 3.71 0.61
N ILE A 100 10.91 2.58 0.02
CA ILE A 100 11.55 1.27 0.09
C ILE A 100 11.87 0.65 -1.26
N GLY A 101 11.40 1.23 -2.36
CA GLY A 101 11.69 0.76 -3.70
C GLY A 101 13.17 0.91 -4.06
N ASP A 102 13.70 -0.08 -4.76
CA ASP A 102 15.08 -0.10 -5.24
C ASP A 102 15.22 -1.10 -6.40
N ASN A 103 14.64 -0.77 -7.52
CA ASN A 103 14.60 -1.62 -8.70
C ASN A 103 15.95 -2.23 -9.12
N ASN A 104 17.05 -1.61 -8.72
CA ASN A 104 18.41 -2.05 -9.03
C ASN A 104 19.16 -2.65 -7.83
N ALA A 105 18.56 -2.75 -6.67
CA ALA A 105 19.15 -3.22 -5.42
C ALA A 105 20.51 -2.53 -5.13
N LYS A 106 20.51 -1.18 -5.07
CA LYS A 106 21.72 -0.37 -4.88
C LYS A 106 21.65 0.58 -3.69
N ARG A 107 20.44 0.80 -3.14
CA ARG A 107 20.26 1.68 -1.99
C ARG A 107 20.90 1.07 -0.76
N THR A 108 21.71 1.85 -0.07
CA THR A 108 22.30 1.44 1.21
C THR A 108 21.30 1.50 2.35
N ASP A 109 20.30 2.35 2.21
CA ASP A 109 19.25 2.56 3.21
C ASP A 109 17.90 2.81 2.54
N ILE A 110 16.86 2.42 3.24
CA ILE A 110 15.47 2.71 2.95
C ILE A 110 14.92 3.61 4.06
N THR A 111 13.80 4.27 3.79
CA THR A 111 13.24 5.21 4.76
C THR A 111 11.75 4.94 4.98
N ILE A 112 11.32 4.96 6.23
CA ILE A 112 9.92 5.03 6.60
C ILE A 112 9.64 6.39 7.25
N TYR A 113 8.69 7.13 6.72
CA TYR A 113 8.19 8.36 7.30
C TYR A 113 6.98 8.06 8.17
N LYS A 114 7.05 8.43 9.45
CA LYS A 114 5.92 8.32 10.38
C LYS A 114 5.32 9.69 10.62
N ILE A 115 4.03 9.80 10.39
CA ILE A 115 3.26 11.04 10.42
C ILE A 115 2.04 10.84 11.31
N ILE A 116 1.72 11.79 12.14
CA ILE A 116 0.39 11.82 12.77
C ILE A 116 -0.64 12.10 11.68
N GLU A 117 -1.64 11.25 11.57
CA GLU A 117 -2.68 11.36 10.57
C GLU A 117 -3.39 12.71 10.63
N PRO A 118 -3.34 13.53 9.55
CA PRO A 118 -4.02 14.80 9.55
C PRO A 118 -5.54 14.65 9.53
N ARG A 119 -6.22 15.39 10.40
CA ARG A 119 -7.67 15.56 10.29
C ARG A 119 -7.97 16.55 9.17
N TRP A 120 -8.80 16.13 8.25
CA TRP A 120 -9.25 17.01 7.18
C TRP A 120 -10.25 18.04 7.69
N ASP A 121 -10.02 19.28 7.30
CA ASP A 121 -10.92 20.40 7.42
C ASP A 121 -11.37 20.77 6.00
N SER A 122 -12.67 20.77 5.76
CA SER A 122 -13.25 21.02 4.45
C SER A 122 -12.91 22.39 3.84
N MET A 123 -12.43 23.30 4.66
CA MET A 123 -11.95 24.62 4.22
C MET A 123 -10.53 24.58 3.64
N LYS A 124 -9.82 23.44 3.79
CA LYS A 124 -8.42 23.28 3.38
C LYS A 124 -8.29 22.20 2.33
N THR A 125 -7.63 22.54 1.24
CA THR A 125 -7.29 21.60 0.16
C THR A 125 -5.81 21.20 0.17
N GLN A 126 -4.99 21.86 0.99
CA GLN A 126 -3.56 21.58 1.13
C GLN A 126 -3.12 21.80 2.58
N LEU A 127 -2.19 20.96 3.02
CA LEU A 127 -1.49 21.06 4.30
C LEU A 127 0.00 20.85 4.06
N ILE A 128 0.84 21.61 4.76
CA ILE A 128 2.29 21.41 4.79
C ILE A 128 2.66 20.91 6.18
N LEU A 129 3.26 19.73 6.25
CA LEU A 129 3.83 19.17 7.47
C LEU A 129 5.34 19.40 7.46
N ASN A 130 5.82 20.08 8.49
CA ASN A 130 7.24 20.35 8.71
C ASN A 130 7.81 19.55 9.90
N SER A 131 6.99 18.70 10.52
CA SER A 131 7.37 17.84 11.63
C SER A 131 6.82 16.44 11.41
N PHE A 132 7.70 15.46 11.29
CA PHE A 132 7.42 14.03 11.17
C PHE A 132 8.67 13.25 11.59
N GLU A 133 8.49 11.98 11.95
CA GLU A 133 9.61 11.09 12.25
C GLU A 133 10.12 10.44 10.95
N GLN A 134 11.43 10.28 10.84
CA GLN A 134 12.09 9.57 9.74
C GLN A 134 12.92 8.44 10.32
N MET A 135 12.59 7.20 9.91
CA MET A 135 13.32 6.00 10.28
C MET A 135 14.15 5.55 9.07
N SER A 136 15.47 5.58 9.20
CA SER A 136 16.39 5.01 8.20
C SER A 136 16.72 3.58 8.59
N LEU A 137 16.54 2.66 7.66
CA LEU A 137 16.64 1.22 7.86
C LEU A 137 17.60 0.62 6.82
N GLN A 138 18.24 -0.48 7.17
CA GLN A 138 19.10 -1.24 6.28
C GLN A 138 18.76 -2.73 6.36
N TYR A 139 18.78 -3.41 5.23
CA TYR A 139 18.67 -4.86 5.21
C TYR A 139 20.03 -5.46 5.60
N ALA A 140 20.02 -6.46 6.48
CA ALA A 140 21.26 -7.07 7.01
C ALA A 140 22.12 -7.72 5.91
N GLU A 141 21.46 -8.25 4.87
CA GLU A 141 22.12 -8.97 3.78
C GLU A 141 22.35 -8.09 2.53
N GLY A 142 22.25 -6.76 2.66
CA GLY A 142 22.47 -5.80 1.58
C GLY A 142 21.20 -5.32 0.89
N ALA A 143 21.36 -4.44 -0.08
CA ALA A 143 20.28 -3.74 -0.77
C ALA A 143 19.26 -4.69 -1.41
N ARG A 144 17.99 -4.33 -1.32
CA ARG A 144 16.84 -5.10 -1.85
C ARG A 144 15.75 -4.19 -2.34
N ASP A 145 15.07 -4.61 -3.38
CA ASP A 145 13.82 -4.01 -3.83
C ASP A 145 12.65 -4.49 -2.95
N ALA A 146 11.76 -3.60 -2.57
CA ALA A 146 10.58 -3.93 -1.78
C ALA A 146 9.40 -3.05 -2.19
N GLU A 147 8.18 -3.60 -2.09
CA GLU A 147 6.96 -2.97 -2.60
C GLU A 147 5.80 -2.93 -1.61
N SER A 148 5.95 -3.62 -0.48
CA SER A 148 4.83 -3.75 0.45
C SER A 148 5.25 -3.41 1.87
N LEU A 149 4.42 -2.63 2.52
CA LEU A 149 4.50 -2.29 3.94
C LEU A 149 3.19 -2.65 4.62
N LEU A 150 3.27 -3.30 5.77
CA LEU A 150 2.11 -3.43 6.65
C LEU A 150 2.50 -3.19 8.10
N PHE A 151 1.54 -2.84 8.94
CA PHE A 151 1.69 -2.82 10.38
C PHE A 151 1.00 -4.04 10.98
N ASP A 152 1.78 -4.91 11.64
CA ASP A 152 1.21 -6.02 12.39
C ASP A 152 0.71 -5.55 13.76
N HIS A 153 -0.61 -5.55 13.92
CA HIS A 153 -1.25 -5.12 15.16
C HIS A 153 -0.98 -6.06 16.33
N HIS A 154 -0.57 -7.29 16.07
CA HIS A 154 -0.29 -8.28 17.10
C HIS A 154 1.13 -8.11 17.68
N SER A 155 2.14 -8.12 16.83
CA SER A 155 3.54 -7.94 17.25
C SER A 155 3.92 -6.48 17.49
N LYS A 156 3.13 -5.52 16.96
CA LYS A 156 3.41 -4.07 16.98
C LYS A 156 4.62 -3.68 16.12
N GLU A 157 4.86 -4.41 15.07
CA GLU A 157 5.99 -4.22 14.16
C GLU A 157 5.54 -3.76 12.79
N LEU A 158 6.39 -3.01 12.11
CA LEU A 158 6.30 -2.79 10.67
C LEU A 158 6.89 -3.99 9.94
N ILE A 159 6.20 -4.46 8.91
CA ILE A 159 6.64 -5.58 8.09
C ILE A 159 6.80 -5.11 6.66
N ILE A 160 7.96 -5.42 6.07
CA ILE A 160 8.29 -5.14 4.67
C ILE A 160 8.45 -6.47 3.93
N VAL A 161 7.92 -6.55 2.71
CA VAL A 161 8.10 -7.71 1.82
C VAL A 161 8.90 -7.29 0.61
N THR A 162 10.01 -8.01 0.37
CA THR A 162 10.88 -7.74 -0.78
C THR A 162 10.32 -8.35 -2.07
N LYS A 163 10.88 -7.91 -3.20
CA LYS A 163 10.49 -8.29 -4.56
C LYS A 163 11.74 -8.62 -5.40
N ARG A 164 11.55 -9.22 -6.56
CA ARG A 164 12.55 -9.54 -7.60
C ARG A 164 13.56 -10.64 -7.27
N GLU A 165 13.58 -11.16 -6.07
CA GLU A 165 14.45 -12.26 -5.67
C GLU A 165 13.81 -13.61 -6.02
N LYS A 166 14.61 -14.67 -6.08
CA LYS A 166 14.10 -16.03 -6.26
C LYS A 166 13.06 -16.40 -5.19
N ASN A 167 13.29 -15.95 -3.95
CA ASN A 167 12.38 -16.05 -2.83
C ASN A 167 12.30 -14.66 -2.18
N CYS A 168 11.08 -14.11 -2.06
CA CYS A 168 10.88 -12.87 -1.33
C CYS A 168 11.19 -13.06 0.15
N HIS A 169 11.74 -12.03 0.78
CA HIS A 169 12.01 -11.99 2.20
C HIS A 169 10.97 -11.13 2.92
N ILE A 170 10.70 -11.48 4.15
CA ILE A 170 9.85 -10.71 5.07
C ILE A 170 10.75 -10.19 6.18
N TYR A 171 10.78 -8.87 6.33
CA TYR A 171 11.53 -8.18 7.38
C TYR A 171 10.57 -7.53 8.35
N SER A 172 10.86 -7.60 9.65
CA SER A 172 10.12 -6.86 10.68
C SER A 172 11.02 -5.82 11.34
N PHE A 173 10.39 -4.71 11.70
CA PHE A 173 11.02 -3.57 12.40
C PHE A 173 10.12 -3.15 13.55
N PRO A 174 10.66 -3.03 14.78
CA PRO A 174 9.88 -2.63 15.96
C PRO A 174 9.43 -1.18 15.94
#